data_9f4b01a63e0c441fbbffad131b7ace2a
#
_entry.id   9f4b01a63e0c441fbbffad131b7ace2a
#
_cell.length_a   1.000
_cell.length_b   1.000
_cell.length_c   1.000
_cell.angle_alpha   90.00
_cell.angle_beta   90.00
_cell.angle_gamma   90.00
#
_symmetry.space_group_name_H-M   'P 1'
#
loop_
_entity.id
_entity.type
_entity.pdbx_description
1 polymer ?
#
loop_
_entity_poly.entity_id
_entity_poly.type
_entity_poly.pdbx_seq_one_letter_code
_entity_poly.pdbx_strand_id
1 'polypeptide(L)'
;MAELRVFADADELGRTLAAEVAAACERSDRPFLLGCPGGRSLRTTYAALEPRRLDRLVAVLMDEYVPVPSPDAHWSCARFAREEIGAPETWLPDPDEPDAYERRITAAGGIDLFLLASGASDGHVALNGTGSARTSRTRVVELAATTRRDNLVTFPEFASLDEVPTHGVTVGLATIADARALRLVLHGPDKRAAAARLLALDRFDPTWPASIVHDHPDAQILVDRAAHPAS
;
A
#
# COMPACT_ATOMS: atom_id res chain seq x y z
N MET A 1 3.68 15.81 11.31
CA MET A 1 4.64 14.67 11.30
C MET A 1 3.87 13.42 11.74
N ALA A 2 4.02 12.31 11.01
CA ALA A 2 3.33 11.06 11.34
C ALA A 2 3.76 10.51 12.71
N GLU A 3 2.83 9.90 13.44
CA GLU A 3 3.08 9.25 14.73
C GLU A 3 3.82 7.92 14.53
N LEU A 4 4.88 7.67 15.30
CA LEU A 4 5.58 6.39 15.30
C LEU A 4 4.98 5.44 16.34
N ARG A 5 4.68 4.20 15.92
CA ARG A 5 4.29 3.09 16.82
C ARG A 5 5.22 1.91 16.61
N VAL A 6 5.74 1.36 17.71
CA VAL A 6 6.68 0.23 17.69
C VAL A 6 6.02 -1.00 18.31
N PHE A 7 6.10 -2.13 17.61
CA PHE A 7 5.53 -3.42 17.98
C PHE A 7 6.63 -4.45 18.25
N ALA A 8 6.32 -5.48 19.00
CA ALA A 8 7.30 -6.53 19.31
C ALA A 8 7.73 -7.27 18.03
N ASP A 9 6.79 -7.57 17.15
CA ASP A 9 6.99 -8.31 15.91
C ASP A 9 5.92 -7.97 14.86
N ALA A 10 6.07 -8.54 13.64
CA ALA A 10 5.14 -8.36 12.54
C ALA A 10 3.74 -8.93 12.83
N ASP A 11 3.62 -9.95 13.68
CA ASP A 11 2.34 -10.57 14.02
C ASP A 11 1.53 -9.68 14.97
N GLU A 12 2.18 -9.09 15.98
CA GLU A 12 1.52 -8.11 16.86
C GLU A 12 1.06 -6.89 16.07
N LEU A 13 1.92 -6.38 15.20
CA LEU A 13 1.60 -5.27 14.31
C LEU A 13 0.40 -5.62 13.42
N GLY A 14 0.44 -6.77 12.76
CA GLY A 14 -0.62 -7.22 11.86
C GLY A 14 -1.97 -7.39 12.58
N ARG A 15 -1.99 -8.05 13.75
CA ARG A 15 -3.22 -8.20 14.56
C ARG A 15 -3.78 -6.86 15.04
N THR A 16 -2.90 -5.95 15.45
CA THR A 16 -3.34 -4.63 15.93
C THR A 16 -3.97 -3.81 14.79
N LEU A 17 -3.32 -3.79 13.62
CA LEU A 17 -3.82 -3.07 12.46
C LEU A 17 -5.11 -3.69 11.92
N ALA A 18 -5.21 -5.02 11.87
CA ALA A 18 -6.44 -5.73 11.50
C ALA A 18 -7.60 -5.40 12.46
N ALA A 19 -7.34 -5.29 13.76
CA ALA A 19 -8.34 -4.90 14.74
C ALA A 19 -8.80 -3.44 14.53
N GLU A 20 -7.89 -2.52 14.19
CA GLU A 20 -8.22 -1.14 13.83
C GLU A 20 -9.14 -1.08 12.60
N VAL A 21 -8.77 -1.79 11.52
CA VAL A 21 -9.59 -1.88 10.28
C VAL A 21 -10.97 -2.43 10.58
N ALA A 22 -11.06 -3.54 11.32
CA ALA A 22 -12.36 -4.16 11.64
C ALA A 22 -13.24 -3.21 12.45
N ALA A 23 -12.69 -2.59 13.50
CA ALA A 23 -13.44 -1.65 14.33
C ALA A 23 -13.87 -0.39 13.56
N ALA A 24 -13.07 0.09 12.60
CA ALA A 24 -13.44 1.20 11.75
C ALA A 24 -14.56 0.82 10.76
N CYS A 25 -14.45 -0.36 10.14
CA CYS A 25 -15.47 -0.91 9.24
C CYS A 25 -16.81 -1.12 9.95
N GLU A 26 -16.81 -1.68 11.16
CA GLU A 26 -18.02 -1.91 11.96
C GLU A 26 -18.75 -0.61 12.35
N ARG A 27 -18.01 0.47 12.57
CA ARG A 27 -18.57 1.79 12.89
C ARG A 27 -19.10 2.54 11.67
N SER A 28 -18.76 2.09 10.47
CA SER A 28 -19.18 2.76 9.24
C SER A 28 -20.65 2.49 8.93
N ASP A 29 -21.39 3.52 8.59
CA ASP A 29 -22.79 3.44 8.13
C ASP A 29 -22.89 3.28 6.60
N ARG A 30 -21.77 3.34 5.88
CA ARG A 30 -21.63 3.19 4.42
C ARG A 30 -20.51 2.17 4.09
N PRO A 31 -20.33 1.81 2.80
CA PRO A 31 -19.15 1.02 2.42
C PRO A 31 -17.85 1.65 2.93
N PHE A 32 -17.04 0.85 3.65
CA PHE A 32 -15.76 1.27 4.19
C PHE A 32 -14.67 1.03 3.16
N LEU A 33 -14.09 2.10 2.63
CA LEU A 33 -13.06 2.03 1.60
C LEU A 33 -11.68 1.90 2.24
N LEU A 34 -11.10 0.70 2.12
CA LEU A 34 -9.74 0.41 2.57
C LEU A 34 -8.77 0.43 1.40
N GLY A 35 -7.86 1.39 1.38
CA GLY A 35 -6.75 1.40 0.43
C GLY A 35 -5.77 0.27 0.75
N CYS A 36 -5.51 -0.60 -0.22
CA CYS A 36 -4.77 -1.84 -0.01
C CYS A 36 -3.56 -1.93 -0.94
N PRO A 37 -2.33 -2.05 -0.40
CA PRO A 37 -1.19 -2.48 -1.19
C PRO A 37 -1.24 -4.00 -1.44
N GLY A 38 -0.79 -4.41 -2.61
CA GLY A 38 -0.35 -5.77 -2.85
C GLY A 38 0.99 -6.07 -2.15
N GLY A 39 1.43 -7.34 -2.18
CA GLY A 39 2.74 -7.74 -1.73
C GLY A 39 2.85 -8.12 -0.24
N ARG A 40 4.10 -8.35 0.20
CA ARG A 40 4.39 -9.10 1.44
C ARG A 40 4.15 -8.35 2.73
N SER A 41 4.27 -7.01 2.73
CA SER A 41 4.32 -6.21 3.97
C SER A 41 3.03 -6.20 4.77
N LEU A 42 1.89 -6.49 4.14
CA LEU A 42 0.58 -6.48 4.81
C LEU A 42 -0.02 -7.89 5.01
N ARG A 43 0.69 -8.96 4.65
CA ARG A 43 0.15 -10.33 4.76
C ARG A 43 -0.28 -10.70 6.17
N THR A 44 0.49 -10.33 7.18
CA THR A 44 0.11 -10.57 8.60
C THR A 44 -1.16 -9.82 8.99
N THR A 45 -1.36 -8.62 8.43
CA THR A 45 -2.59 -7.84 8.64
C THR A 45 -3.78 -8.50 7.93
N TYR A 46 -3.62 -8.87 6.66
CA TYR A 46 -4.70 -9.49 5.88
C TYR A 46 -5.09 -10.86 6.46
N ALA A 47 -4.13 -11.70 6.84
CA ALA A 47 -4.41 -12.97 7.49
C ALA A 47 -5.17 -12.80 8.82
N ALA A 48 -4.93 -11.70 9.55
CA ALA A 48 -5.67 -11.40 10.77
C ALA A 48 -7.07 -10.79 10.51
N LEU A 49 -7.37 -10.32 9.29
CA LEU A 49 -8.72 -9.90 8.89
C LEU A 49 -9.62 -11.08 8.54
N GLU A 50 -9.08 -12.17 8.00
CA GLU A 50 -9.81 -13.31 7.45
C GLU A 50 -10.91 -13.89 8.36
N PRO A 51 -10.71 -14.08 9.68
CA PRO A 51 -11.75 -14.60 10.56
C PRO A 51 -12.89 -13.62 10.84
N ARG A 52 -12.84 -12.39 10.33
CA ARG A 52 -13.79 -11.32 10.64
C ARG A 52 -14.76 -11.12 9.50
N ARG A 53 -16.06 -10.98 9.83
CA ARG A 53 -17.05 -10.54 8.85
C ARG A 53 -16.93 -9.03 8.65
N LEU A 54 -16.48 -8.63 7.48
CA LEU A 54 -16.32 -7.25 7.07
C LEU A 54 -17.28 -6.96 5.90
N ASP A 55 -18.57 -7.14 6.13
CA ASP A 55 -19.60 -7.12 5.08
C ASP A 55 -19.66 -5.81 4.28
N ARG A 56 -19.10 -4.73 4.83
CA ARG A 56 -19.05 -3.41 4.19
C ARG A 56 -17.67 -3.02 3.67
N LEU A 57 -16.69 -3.92 3.79
CA LEU A 57 -15.34 -3.64 3.33
C LEU A 57 -15.28 -3.62 1.81
N VAL A 58 -14.72 -2.55 1.28
CA VAL A 58 -14.32 -2.44 -0.13
C VAL A 58 -12.81 -2.30 -0.16
N ALA A 59 -12.12 -3.28 -0.75
CA ALA A 59 -10.69 -3.20 -0.98
C ALA A 59 -10.41 -2.32 -2.21
N VAL A 60 -9.80 -1.16 -2.00
CA VAL A 60 -9.39 -0.22 -3.04
C VAL A 60 -7.90 -0.46 -3.31
N LEU A 61 -7.59 -1.24 -4.36
CA LEU A 61 -6.20 -1.56 -4.68
C LEU A 61 -5.48 -0.33 -5.21
N MET A 62 -4.23 -0.19 -4.82
CA MET A 62 -3.44 0.98 -5.20
C MET A 62 -2.83 0.88 -6.60
N ASP A 63 -2.70 -0.33 -7.15
CA ASP A 63 -2.01 -0.54 -8.41
C ASP A 63 -2.39 -1.85 -9.10
N GLU A 64 -2.09 -1.93 -10.38
CA GLU A 64 -2.03 -3.16 -11.19
C GLU A 64 -0.92 -2.99 -12.26
N TYR A 65 -0.40 -4.10 -12.75
CA TYR A 65 0.62 -4.09 -13.79
C TYR A 65 0.02 -3.85 -15.19
N VAL A 66 0.87 -3.32 -16.09
CA VAL A 66 0.52 -3.09 -17.50
C VAL A 66 1.53 -3.83 -18.40
N PRO A 67 1.06 -4.66 -19.35
CA PRO A 67 -0.37 -4.96 -19.65
C PRO A 67 -1.07 -5.64 -18.46
N VAL A 68 -2.39 -5.41 -18.35
CA VAL A 68 -3.18 -6.00 -17.26
C VAL A 68 -3.05 -7.52 -17.31
N PRO A 69 -2.61 -8.15 -16.22
CA PRO A 69 -2.39 -9.59 -16.21
C PRO A 69 -3.69 -10.38 -16.29
N SER A 70 -3.60 -11.62 -16.72
CA SER A 70 -4.69 -12.58 -16.49
C SER A 70 -5.03 -12.63 -15.00
N PRO A 71 -6.32 -12.75 -14.62
CA PRO A 71 -6.74 -12.82 -13.21
C PRO A 71 -6.08 -13.96 -12.41
N ASP A 72 -5.50 -14.96 -13.07
CA ASP A 72 -4.81 -16.09 -12.45
C ASP A 72 -3.27 -15.98 -12.51
N ALA A 73 -2.75 -14.92 -13.13
CA ALA A 73 -1.30 -14.71 -13.17
C ALA A 73 -0.75 -14.52 -11.75
N HIS A 74 0.40 -15.13 -11.46
CA HIS A 74 1.00 -15.10 -10.11
C HIS A 74 1.33 -13.69 -9.62
N TRP A 75 1.49 -12.74 -10.53
CA TRP A 75 1.82 -11.34 -10.27
C TRP A 75 0.63 -10.37 -10.39
N SER A 76 -0.61 -10.88 -10.55
CA SER A 76 -1.81 -10.06 -10.59
C SER A 76 -2.18 -9.51 -9.21
N CYS A 77 -2.34 -8.20 -9.10
CA CYS A 77 -2.87 -7.56 -7.90
C CYS A 77 -4.32 -7.98 -7.63
N ALA A 78 -5.10 -8.22 -8.68
CA ALA A 78 -6.45 -8.77 -8.57
C ALA A 78 -6.48 -10.16 -7.93
N ARG A 79 -5.55 -11.05 -8.34
CA ARG A 79 -5.39 -12.37 -7.71
C ARG A 79 -5.01 -12.23 -6.24
N PHE A 80 -4.00 -11.40 -5.96
CA PHE A 80 -3.54 -11.15 -4.60
C PHE A 80 -4.70 -10.68 -3.69
N ALA A 81 -5.52 -9.74 -4.17
CA ALA A 81 -6.65 -9.24 -3.38
C ALA A 81 -7.68 -10.33 -3.09
N ARG A 82 -8.00 -11.16 -4.08
CA ARG A 82 -8.94 -12.28 -3.92
C ARG A 82 -8.44 -13.32 -2.91
N GLU A 83 -7.16 -13.66 -2.95
CA GLU A 83 -6.58 -14.73 -2.16
C GLU A 83 -6.16 -14.30 -0.75
N GLU A 84 -5.65 -13.07 -0.59
CA GLU A 84 -5.04 -12.62 0.65
C GLU A 84 -5.92 -11.63 1.44
N ILE A 85 -6.73 -10.81 0.75
CA ILE A 85 -7.57 -9.79 1.42
C ILE A 85 -8.97 -10.35 1.68
N GLY A 86 -9.56 -11.04 0.68
CA GLY A 86 -10.88 -11.67 0.81
C GLY A 86 -12.01 -10.68 1.07
N ALA A 87 -11.89 -9.42 0.60
CA ALA A 87 -12.93 -8.42 0.76
C ALA A 87 -14.19 -8.76 -0.08
N PRO A 88 -15.40 -8.42 0.40
CA PRO A 88 -16.63 -8.63 -0.37
C PRO A 88 -16.64 -7.92 -1.72
N GLU A 89 -16.02 -6.75 -1.80
CA GLU A 89 -15.85 -5.98 -3.03
C GLU A 89 -14.41 -5.52 -3.18
N THR A 90 -13.88 -5.58 -4.40
CA THR A 90 -12.52 -5.13 -4.73
C THR A 90 -12.56 -4.21 -5.94
N TRP A 91 -11.87 -3.08 -5.83
CA TRP A 91 -11.70 -2.11 -6.92
C TRP A 91 -10.24 -2.10 -7.36
N LEU A 92 -10.03 -2.07 -8.69
CA LEU A 92 -8.73 -1.95 -9.31
C LEU A 92 -8.70 -0.74 -10.24
N PRO A 93 -7.55 -0.06 -10.35
CA PRO A 93 -7.37 0.97 -11.36
C PRO A 93 -7.28 0.34 -12.76
N ASP A 94 -7.93 1.00 -13.74
CA ASP A 94 -7.86 0.63 -15.14
C ASP A 94 -6.80 1.50 -15.84
N PRO A 95 -5.80 0.91 -16.52
CA PRO A 95 -4.79 1.69 -17.23
C PRO A 95 -5.35 2.50 -18.40
N ASP A 96 -6.48 2.10 -19.00
CA ASP A 96 -7.12 2.80 -20.12
C ASP A 96 -7.99 3.97 -19.63
N GLU A 97 -8.51 3.89 -18.37
CA GLU A 97 -9.36 4.93 -17.79
C GLU A 97 -8.95 5.30 -16.33
N PRO A 98 -7.71 5.73 -16.06
CA PRO A 98 -7.25 6.00 -14.70
C PRO A 98 -8.06 7.07 -13.97
N ASP A 99 -8.57 8.08 -14.69
CA ASP A 99 -9.43 9.13 -14.12
C ASP A 99 -10.80 8.60 -13.66
N ALA A 100 -11.29 7.50 -14.25
CA ALA A 100 -12.53 6.88 -13.80
C ALA A 100 -12.38 6.29 -12.40
N TYR A 101 -11.19 5.78 -12.06
CA TYR A 101 -10.87 5.29 -10.72
C TYR A 101 -10.92 6.40 -9.67
N GLU A 102 -10.33 7.56 -9.95
CA GLU A 102 -10.40 8.75 -9.09
C GLU A 102 -11.84 9.21 -8.88
N ARG A 103 -12.64 9.28 -9.96
CA ARG A 103 -14.06 9.63 -9.87
C ARG A 103 -14.85 8.64 -9.02
N ARG A 104 -14.58 7.32 -9.15
CA ARG A 104 -15.24 6.28 -8.36
C ARG A 104 -14.93 6.44 -6.86
N ILE A 105 -13.67 6.62 -6.51
CA ILE A 105 -13.22 6.85 -5.14
C ILE A 105 -13.90 8.10 -4.55
N THR A 106 -13.89 9.20 -5.30
CA THR A 106 -14.50 10.47 -4.87
C THR A 106 -16.02 10.34 -4.69
N ALA A 107 -16.70 9.71 -5.64
CA ALA A 107 -18.16 9.52 -5.59
C ALA A 107 -18.61 8.65 -4.40
N ALA A 108 -17.76 7.73 -3.95
CA ALA A 108 -18.00 6.91 -2.75
C ALA A 108 -17.65 7.63 -1.43
N GLY A 109 -17.17 8.88 -1.49
CA GLY A 109 -16.84 9.69 -0.32
C GLY A 109 -15.38 9.62 0.10
N GLY A 110 -14.48 9.10 -0.75
CA GLY A 110 -13.04 8.98 -0.50
C GLY A 110 -12.66 7.73 0.30
N ILE A 111 -11.36 7.47 0.36
CA ILE A 111 -10.77 6.33 1.08
C ILE A 111 -10.79 6.63 2.59
N ASP A 112 -11.31 5.70 3.39
CA ASP A 112 -11.42 5.87 4.84
C ASP A 112 -10.09 5.62 5.56
N LEU A 113 -9.40 4.57 5.15
CA LEU A 113 -8.09 4.21 5.68
C LEU A 113 -7.21 3.68 4.54
N PHE A 114 -6.03 4.24 4.36
CA PHE A 114 -5.06 3.73 3.40
C PHE A 114 -3.94 3.00 4.13
N LEU A 115 -3.84 1.70 3.89
CA LEU A 115 -2.68 0.91 4.30
C LEU A 115 -1.56 1.12 3.28
N LEU A 116 -0.36 1.33 3.75
CA LEU A 116 0.80 1.63 2.92
C LEU A 116 1.98 0.72 3.29
N ALA A 117 2.79 0.42 2.29
CA ALA A 117 4.11 -0.16 2.46
C ALA A 117 5.13 0.69 1.70
N SER A 118 6.38 0.70 2.13
CA SER A 118 7.47 1.43 1.47
C SER A 118 8.48 0.49 0.83
N GLY A 119 8.97 0.87 -0.35
CA GLY A 119 10.17 0.27 -0.93
C GLY A 119 11.35 0.34 0.03
N ALA A 120 12.15 -0.74 0.08
CA ALA A 120 13.27 -0.83 1.02
C ALA A 120 14.43 0.08 0.63
N SER A 121 14.69 0.27 -0.67
CA SER A 121 15.87 0.95 -1.19
C SER A 121 15.61 2.38 -1.69
N ASP A 122 14.38 2.70 -2.10
CA ASP A 122 14.04 3.96 -2.76
C ASP A 122 12.81 4.66 -2.18
N GLY A 123 12.18 4.05 -1.16
CA GLY A 123 11.04 4.64 -0.48
C GLY A 123 9.79 4.80 -1.35
N HIS A 124 9.67 4.05 -2.45
CA HIS A 124 8.44 4.08 -3.24
C HIS A 124 7.22 3.67 -2.40
N VAL A 125 6.08 4.22 -2.74
CA VAL A 125 4.77 3.83 -2.20
C VAL A 125 3.80 3.61 -3.35
N ALA A 126 3.06 2.50 -3.37
CA ALA A 126 2.45 1.98 -4.57
C ALA A 126 3.53 1.86 -5.66
N LEU A 127 3.27 2.31 -6.90
CA LEU A 127 4.30 2.40 -7.94
C LEU A 127 4.86 3.83 -8.10
N ASN A 128 4.66 4.70 -7.08
CA ASN A 128 5.23 6.03 -7.07
C ASN A 128 6.69 5.98 -6.62
N GLY A 129 7.62 5.95 -7.57
CA GLY A 129 9.06 6.01 -7.34
C GLY A 129 9.58 7.42 -7.07
N THR A 130 10.90 7.53 -6.86
CA THR A 130 11.63 8.80 -6.67
C THR A 130 11.27 9.80 -7.76
N GLY A 131 10.98 11.04 -7.37
CA GLY A 131 10.59 12.12 -8.26
C GLY A 131 9.08 12.18 -8.58
N SER A 132 8.27 11.27 -8.06
CA SER A 132 6.82 11.36 -8.21
C SER A 132 6.28 12.66 -7.62
N ALA A 133 5.46 13.37 -8.41
CA ALA A 133 4.89 14.64 -7.98
C ALA A 133 3.90 14.45 -6.83
N ARG A 134 3.98 15.29 -5.78
CA ARG A 134 3.05 15.29 -4.64
C ARG A 134 1.58 15.41 -5.08
N THR A 135 1.34 16.08 -6.21
CA THR A 135 0.01 16.32 -6.79
C THR A 135 -0.44 15.23 -7.76
N SER A 136 0.34 14.16 -7.92
CA SER A 136 0.01 13.08 -8.85
C SER A 136 -1.29 12.38 -8.47
N ARG A 137 -2.06 12.00 -9.47
CA ARG A 137 -3.28 11.20 -9.38
C ARG A 137 -3.06 9.84 -10.03
N THR A 138 -4.10 9.01 -10.07
CA THR A 138 -4.06 7.69 -10.72
C THR A 138 -3.60 7.83 -12.16
N ARG A 139 -2.59 7.04 -12.56
CA ARG A 139 -1.97 7.12 -13.88
C ARG A 139 -1.14 5.87 -14.19
N VAL A 140 -0.86 5.66 -15.46
CA VAL A 140 0.16 4.70 -15.87
C VAL A 140 1.55 5.31 -15.63
N VAL A 141 2.46 4.48 -15.13
CA VAL A 141 3.87 4.82 -14.84
C VAL A 141 4.81 3.76 -15.37
N GLU A 142 6.02 4.16 -15.74
CA GLU A 142 7.13 3.23 -15.93
C GLU A 142 7.67 2.81 -14.56
N LEU A 143 7.93 1.51 -14.39
CA LEU A 143 8.45 0.97 -13.14
C LEU A 143 9.95 1.22 -13.02
N ALA A 144 10.36 1.81 -11.91
CA ALA A 144 11.78 1.95 -11.60
C ALA A 144 12.48 0.59 -11.56
N ALA A 145 13.75 0.55 -11.97
CA ALA A 145 14.54 -0.70 -11.94
C ALA A 145 14.64 -1.31 -10.53
N THR A 146 14.62 -0.47 -9.48
CA THR A 146 14.56 -0.89 -8.07
C THR A 146 13.25 -1.63 -7.78
N THR A 147 12.11 -1.06 -8.13
CA THR A 147 10.79 -1.68 -7.97
C THR A 147 10.71 -3.02 -8.72
N ARG A 148 11.21 -3.08 -9.95
CA ARG A 148 11.23 -4.33 -10.73
C ARG A 148 12.10 -5.41 -10.07
N ARG A 149 13.24 -5.04 -9.45
CA ARG A 149 14.07 -5.99 -8.67
C ARG A 149 13.36 -6.47 -7.40
N ASP A 150 12.67 -5.58 -6.69
CA ASP A 150 11.87 -5.95 -5.52
C ASP A 150 10.75 -6.94 -5.91
N ASN A 151 10.23 -6.83 -7.13
CA ASN A 151 9.22 -7.74 -7.66
C ASN A 151 9.75 -9.16 -7.91
N LEU A 152 11.03 -9.35 -8.27
CA LEU A 152 11.64 -10.68 -8.36
C LEU A 152 11.65 -11.41 -7.00
N VAL A 153 11.74 -10.66 -5.90
CA VAL A 153 11.67 -11.22 -4.55
C VAL A 153 10.22 -11.46 -4.12
N THR A 154 9.30 -10.60 -4.57
CA THR A 154 7.88 -10.71 -4.24
C THR A 154 7.19 -11.82 -5.02
N PHE A 155 7.59 -12.02 -6.26
CA PHE A 155 7.06 -13.02 -7.21
C PHE A 155 8.22 -13.88 -7.75
N PRO A 156 8.64 -14.90 -6.98
CA PRO A 156 9.81 -15.73 -7.31
C PRO A 156 9.62 -16.59 -8.56
N GLU A 157 8.41 -16.64 -9.11
CA GLU A 157 8.08 -17.31 -10.38
C GLU A 157 8.66 -16.58 -11.60
N PHE A 158 8.98 -15.25 -11.50
CA PHE A 158 9.74 -14.57 -12.53
C PHE A 158 11.18 -15.11 -12.58
N ALA A 159 11.58 -15.68 -13.73
CA ALA A 159 12.92 -16.22 -13.88
C ALA A 159 13.99 -15.12 -14.09
N SER A 160 13.59 -13.95 -14.56
CA SER A 160 14.49 -12.82 -14.83
C SER A 160 13.80 -11.47 -14.74
N LEU A 161 14.60 -10.40 -14.70
CA LEU A 161 14.10 -9.03 -14.70
C LEU A 161 13.32 -8.69 -15.99
N ASP A 162 13.62 -9.36 -17.09
CA ASP A 162 12.97 -9.10 -18.39
C ASP A 162 11.53 -9.61 -18.41
N GLU A 163 11.18 -10.55 -17.54
CA GLU A 163 9.82 -11.05 -17.39
C GLU A 163 8.96 -10.15 -16.50
N VAL A 164 9.59 -9.32 -15.66
CA VAL A 164 8.85 -8.38 -14.80
C VAL A 164 8.30 -7.23 -15.65
N PRO A 165 7.00 -6.93 -15.56
CA PRO A 165 6.40 -5.81 -16.28
C PRO A 165 7.18 -4.50 -16.14
N THR A 166 7.20 -3.71 -17.20
CA THR A 166 7.90 -2.43 -17.22
C THR A 166 7.01 -1.25 -16.84
N HIS A 167 5.70 -1.43 -16.85
CA HIS A 167 4.71 -0.41 -16.54
C HIS A 167 3.66 -0.92 -15.57
N GLY A 168 2.99 0.00 -14.91
CA GLY A 168 1.82 -0.26 -14.08
C GLY A 168 0.91 0.95 -14.00
N VAL A 169 -0.37 0.74 -13.71
CA VAL A 169 -1.31 1.79 -13.33
C VAL A 169 -1.31 1.89 -11.80
N THR A 170 -1.23 3.10 -11.26
CA THR A 170 -1.10 3.31 -9.82
C THR A 170 -1.82 4.57 -9.37
N VAL A 171 -2.39 4.52 -8.15
CA VAL A 171 -2.85 5.74 -7.47
C VAL A 171 -1.69 6.71 -7.28
N GLY A 172 -1.96 8.00 -7.35
CA GLY A 172 -0.97 9.03 -7.13
C GLY A 172 -0.78 9.38 -5.65
N LEU A 173 0.26 10.18 -5.37
CA LEU A 173 0.55 10.64 -4.01
C LEU A 173 -0.57 11.52 -3.44
N ALA A 174 -1.22 12.34 -4.28
CA ALA A 174 -2.37 13.13 -3.85
C ALA A 174 -3.58 12.26 -3.53
N THR A 175 -3.82 11.19 -4.28
CA THR A 175 -4.89 10.22 -4.00
C THR A 175 -4.67 9.53 -2.65
N ILE A 176 -3.41 9.17 -2.35
CA ILE A 176 -3.04 8.62 -1.04
C ILE A 176 -3.27 9.67 0.07
N ALA A 177 -2.80 10.89 -0.14
CA ALA A 177 -2.91 11.97 0.85
C ALA A 177 -4.34 12.45 1.11
N ASP A 178 -5.27 12.22 0.17
CA ASP A 178 -6.68 12.57 0.33
C ASP A 178 -7.47 11.53 1.16
N ALA A 179 -6.90 10.38 1.51
CA ALA A 179 -7.52 9.44 2.43
C ALA A 179 -7.75 10.07 3.81
N ARG A 180 -8.70 9.57 4.61
CA ARG A 180 -8.97 10.10 5.94
C ARG A 180 -7.89 9.75 6.95
N ALA A 181 -7.27 8.57 6.80
CA ALA A 181 -6.18 8.10 7.65
C ALA A 181 -5.16 7.29 6.84
N LEU A 182 -3.88 7.36 7.24
CA LEU A 182 -2.79 6.60 6.63
C LEU A 182 -2.09 5.72 7.68
N ARG A 183 -1.82 4.46 7.33
CA ARG A 183 -1.01 3.54 8.16
C ARG A 183 0.09 2.94 7.29
N LEU A 184 1.32 3.40 7.50
CA LEU A 184 2.48 2.91 6.76
C LEU A 184 3.20 1.85 7.59
N VAL A 185 3.34 0.66 7.02
CA VAL A 185 3.89 -0.54 7.68
C VAL A 185 5.32 -0.80 7.18
N LEU A 186 6.24 -0.96 8.14
CA LEU A 186 7.62 -1.38 7.91
C LEU A 186 7.99 -2.44 8.95
N HIS A 187 8.17 -3.69 8.55
CA HIS A 187 8.56 -4.76 9.46
C HIS A 187 9.67 -5.63 8.88
N GLY A 188 10.39 -6.27 9.78
CA GLY A 188 11.53 -7.11 9.44
C GLY A 188 12.84 -6.35 9.26
N PRO A 189 13.98 -7.04 9.39
CA PRO A 189 15.31 -6.41 9.38
C PRO A 189 15.64 -5.72 8.05
N ASP A 190 15.09 -6.21 6.94
CA ASP A 190 15.30 -5.63 5.61
C ASP A 190 14.70 -4.23 5.46
N LYS A 191 13.76 -3.85 6.34
CA LYS A 191 13.13 -2.52 6.34
C LYS A 191 13.80 -1.53 7.29
N ARG A 192 14.83 -1.93 8.06
CA ARG A 192 15.48 -1.05 9.04
C ARG A 192 16.07 0.21 8.42
N ALA A 193 16.76 0.09 7.29
CA ALA A 193 17.33 1.25 6.60
C ALA A 193 16.25 2.20 6.06
N ALA A 194 15.16 1.64 5.52
CA ALA A 194 14.02 2.42 5.04
C ALA A 194 13.32 3.15 6.19
N ALA A 195 13.12 2.47 7.33
CA ALA A 195 12.54 3.07 8.53
C ALA A 195 13.43 4.21 9.06
N ALA A 196 14.75 3.99 9.16
CA ALA A 196 15.69 5.03 9.59
C ALA A 196 15.64 6.26 8.70
N ARG A 197 15.61 6.07 7.36
CA ARG A 197 15.52 7.19 6.43
C ARG A 197 14.18 7.91 6.53
N LEU A 198 13.07 7.18 6.59
CA LEU A 198 11.74 7.78 6.72
C LEU A 198 11.62 8.59 8.01
N LEU A 199 12.07 8.04 9.15
CA LEU A 199 11.99 8.70 10.46
C LEU A 199 12.93 9.90 10.61
N ALA A 200 13.93 10.03 9.75
CA ALA A 200 14.81 11.22 9.68
C ALA A 200 14.16 12.41 8.93
N LEU A 201 13.03 12.18 8.27
CA LEU A 201 12.27 13.20 7.56
C LEU A 201 11.13 13.73 8.45
N ASP A 202 10.74 14.99 8.25
CA ASP A 202 9.65 15.66 8.97
C ASP A 202 8.50 16.11 8.04
N ARG A 203 8.70 15.98 6.73
CA ARG A 203 7.79 16.37 5.66
C ARG A 203 8.03 15.56 4.40
N PHE A 204 7.20 15.77 3.40
CA PHE A 204 7.37 15.14 2.08
C PHE A 204 8.71 15.51 1.43
N ASP A 205 9.42 14.49 1.01
CA ASP A 205 10.65 14.55 0.20
C ASP A 205 10.43 13.73 -1.08
N PRO A 206 10.48 14.33 -2.29
CA PRO A 206 10.27 13.60 -3.54
C PRO A 206 11.32 12.53 -3.82
N THR A 207 12.47 12.54 -3.13
CA THR A 207 13.47 11.47 -3.22
C THR A 207 13.11 10.25 -2.37
N TRP A 208 12.05 10.36 -1.52
CA TRP A 208 11.54 9.30 -0.67
C TRP A 208 10.00 9.37 -0.59
N PRO A 209 9.27 8.93 -1.64
CA PRO A 209 7.83 9.15 -1.77
C PRO A 209 6.97 8.71 -0.58
N ALA A 210 7.37 7.66 0.15
CA ALA A 210 6.69 7.21 1.36
C ALA A 210 6.62 8.30 2.45
N SER A 211 7.49 9.33 2.38
CA SER A 211 7.46 10.47 3.32
C SER A 211 6.22 11.34 3.19
N ILE A 212 5.36 11.10 2.18
CA ILE A 212 4.03 11.75 2.08
C ILE A 212 3.20 11.59 3.36
N VAL A 213 3.43 10.55 4.15
CA VAL A 213 2.75 10.32 5.43
C VAL A 213 3.01 11.42 6.45
N HIS A 214 4.15 12.14 6.37
CA HIS A 214 4.47 13.21 7.32
C HIS A 214 3.62 14.47 7.12
N ASP A 215 3.10 14.68 5.91
CA ASP A 215 2.24 15.81 5.58
C ASP A 215 0.75 15.53 5.90
N HIS A 216 0.40 14.30 6.32
CA HIS A 216 -0.97 13.91 6.56
C HIS A 216 -1.35 14.09 8.04
N PRO A 217 -2.55 14.66 8.36
CA PRO A 217 -2.96 14.95 9.74
C PRO A 217 -3.21 13.71 10.60
N ASP A 218 -3.67 12.61 10.01
CA ASP A 218 -3.90 11.32 10.66
C ASP A 218 -3.06 10.23 9.98
N ALA A 219 -1.76 10.28 10.19
CA ALA A 219 -0.84 9.26 9.70
C ALA A 219 -0.04 8.62 10.82
N GLN A 220 0.12 7.30 10.73
CA GLN A 220 1.00 6.53 11.62
C GLN A 220 2.01 5.72 10.82
N ILE A 221 3.24 5.66 11.34
CA ILE A 221 4.31 4.77 10.89
C ILE A 221 4.39 3.63 11.90
N LEU A 222 4.08 2.42 11.43
CA LEU A 222 4.01 1.21 12.24
C LEU A 222 5.25 0.36 11.94
N VAL A 223 6.09 0.16 12.93
CA VAL A 223 7.33 -0.62 12.79
C VAL A 223 7.38 -1.74 13.82
N ASP A 224 7.96 -2.88 13.46
CA ASP A 224 8.36 -3.87 14.46
C ASP A 224 9.76 -3.57 15.01
N ARG A 225 10.14 -4.25 16.09
CA ARG A 225 11.49 -4.08 16.67
C ARG A 225 12.60 -4.41 15.68
N ALA A 226 12.37 -5.35 14.76
CA ALA A 226 13.37 -5.73 13.77
C ALA A 226 13.64 -4.63 12.73
N ALA A 227 12.62 -3.84 12.36
CA ALA A 227 12.74 -2.70 11.47
C ALA A 227 13.07 -1.39 12.19
N HIS A 228 12.90 -1.31 13.52
CA HIS A 228 13.17 -0.09 14.27
C HIS A 228 14.68 0.25 14.28
N PRO A 229 15.11 1.47 13.90
CA PRO A 229 16.54 1.79 13.74
C PRO A 229 17.33 1.82 15.05
N ALA A 230 16.67 2.00 16.20
CA ALA A 230 17.30 2.03 17.53
C ALA A 230 17.32 0.67 18.25
N SER A 231 16.97 -0.41 17.54
CA SER A 231 16.90 -1.78 18.13
C SER A 231 18.16 -2.58 17.81
#